data_d5a78cff5138570601de55dd9d9d9066
#
_entry.id   d5a78cff5138570601de55dd9d9d9066
#
_cell.length_a   1.000
_cell.length_b   1.000
_cell.length_c   1.000
_cell.angle_alpha   90.00
_cell.angle_beta   90.00
_cell.angle_gamma   90.00
#
_symmetry.space_group_name_H-M   'P 1'
#
loop_
_entity.id
_entity.type
_entity.pdbx_description
1 polymer ?
#
loop_
_entity_poly.entity_id
_entity_poly.type
_entity_poly.pdbx_seq_one_letter_code
_entity_poly.pdbx_strand_id
1 'polypeptide(L)'
;DDPFLRKAVLPDHVRPVWFSLGDENADVCALSIQQDEKGMSFVLEDHEEGTFLVKIPAMGRHNVANALAAYCAATRLGLNARRVIAGLADFEQTGMRQKVVHVRGVDVIEDCYNANPDSMKAALAMFREYPCKRRFALLGDMLELGDISRAAHEEVGRQAVENKVDYLVTYGE
;
A
#
# COMPACT_ATOMS: atom_id res chain seq x y z
N ASP A 1 -9.42 -9.60 0.22
CA ASP A 1 -10.70 -8.95 -0.19
C ASP A 1 -11.01 -9.01 -1.68
N ASP A 2 -10.20 -9.70 -2.50
CA ASP A 2 -10.46 -9.79 -3.93
C ASP A 2 -11.72 -10.63 -4.22
N PRO A 3 -12.76 -10.07 -4.89
CA PRO A 3 -14.02 -10.75 -5.12
C PRO A 3 -13.91 -11.91 -6.12
N PHE A 4 -12.88 -11.95 -6.97
CA PHE A 4 -12.63 -13.06 -7.89
C PHE A 4 -12.01 -14.23 -7.14
N LEU A 5 -11.03 -13.96 -6.28
CA LEU A 5 -10.40 -14.97 -5.44
C LEU A 5 -11.40 -15.61 -4.45
N ARG A 6 -12.31 -14.81 -3.89
CA ARG A 6 -13.40 -15.31 -3.01
C ARG A 6 -14.35 -16.31 -3.70
N LYS A 7 -14.46 -16.24 -5.02
CA LYS A 7 -15.29 -17.13 -5.85
C LYS A 7 -14.51 -18.26 -6.49
N ALA A 8 -13.20 -18.28 -6.34
CA ALA A 8 -12.38 -19.32 -6.93
C ALA A 8 -12.68 -20.68 -6.32
N VAL A 9 -12.84 -21.69 -7.18
CA VAL A 9 -12.94 -23.08 -6.73
C VAL A 9 -11.53 -23.57 -6.46
N LEU A 10 -11.22 -23.81 -5.20
CA LEU A 10 -9.92 -24.30 -4.78
C LEU A 10 -9.94 -25.83 -4.69
N PRO A 11 -8.81 -26.52 -4.96
CA PRO A 11 -8.69 -27.95 -4.69
C PRO A 11 -8.88 -28.26 -3.19
N ASP A 12 -9.42 -29.44 -2.86
CA ASP A 12 -9.76 -29.84 -1.49
C ASP A 12 -8.59 -29.78 -0.48
N HIS A 13 -7.37 -29.91 -0.97
CA HIS A 13 -6.16 -29.83 -0.13
C HIS A 13 -5.65 -28.41 0.10
N VAL A 14 -6.23 -27.40 -0.56
CA VAL A 14 -5.84 -25.98 -0.42
C VAL A 14 -6.73 -25.31 0.61
N ARG A 15 -6.13 -24.80 1.66
CA ARG A 15 -6.80 -24.00 2.69
C ARG A 15 -6.42 -22.52 2.50
N PRO A 16 -7.34 -21.67 2.02
CA PRO A 16 -7.08 -20.25 1.90
C PRO A 16 -6.99 -19.61 3.27
N VAL A 17 -6.13 -18.62 3.40
CA VAL A 17 -6.10 -17.68 4.54
C VAL A 17 -6.50 -16.32 4.00
N TRP A 18 -7.57 -15.77 4.53
CA TRP A 18 -8.11 -14.49 4.10
C TRP A 18 -7.62 -13.36 4.99
N PHE A 19 -7.16 -12.28 4.37
CA PHE A 19 -6.84 -11.07 5.11
C PHE A 19 -7.55 -9.85 4.52
N SER A 20 -7.82 -8.85 5.36
CA SER A 20 -8.58 -7.67 5.00
C SER A 20 -8.10 -6.39 5.68
N LEU A 21 -8.39 -5.25 5.04
CA LEU A 21 -8.24 -3.92 5.63
C LEU A 21 -9.58 -3.40 6.17
N GLY A 22 -10.21 -4.14 7.09
CA GLY A 22 -11.43 -3.71 7.76
C GLY A 22 -12.58 -4.73 7.81
N ASP A 23 -12.48 -5.88 7.12
CA ASP A 23 -13.45 -6.97 7.30
C ASP A 23 -13.00 -7.87 8.46
N GLU A 24 -13.66 -7.74 9.60
CA GLU A 24 -13.39 -8.51 10.81
C GLU A 24 -13.73 -10.02 10.68
N ASN A 25 -14.42 -10.42 9.60
CA ASN A 25 -14.68 -11.83 9.33
C ASN A 25 -13.52 -12.52 8.56
N ALA A 26 -12.49 -11.79 8.15
CA ALA A 26 -11.29 -12.37 7.59
C ALA A 26 -10.46 -13.06 8.69
N ASP A 27 -9.70 -14.11 8.35
CA ASP A 27 -8.82 -14.80 9.31
C ASP A 27 -7.84 -13.84 9.99
N VAL A 28 -7.38 -12.83 9.22
CA VAL A 28 -6.52 -11.75 9.71
C VAL A 28 -7.03 -10.42 9.20
N CYS A 29 -7.19 -9.43 10.06
CA CYS A 29 -7.59 -8.09 9.61
C CYS A 29 -6.74 -6.97 10.22
N ALA A 30 -6.72 -5.82 9.53
CA ALA A 30 -6.12 -4.60 10.02
C ALA A 30 -7.20 -3.57 10.30
N LEU A 31 -7.26 -3.10 11.55
CA LEU A 31 -8.20 -2.10 12.05
C LEU A 31 -7.47 -0.84 12.52
N SER A 32 -8.19 0.25 12.70
CA SER A 32 -7.64 1.51 13.22
C SER A 32 -6.37 1.97 12.50
N ILE A 33 -6.37 1.85 11.16
CA ILE A 33 -5.23 2.17 10.31
C ILE A 33 -4.97 3.68 10.32
N GLN A 34 -3.76 4.08 10.69
CA GLN A 34 -3.32 5.47 10.74
C GLN A 34 -1.99 5.63 9.99
N GLN A 35 -1.80 6.80 9.38
CA GLN A 35 -0.55 7.19 8.72
C GLN A 35 0.05 8.41 9.43
N ASP A 36 1.35 8.38 9.62
CA ASP A 36 2.14 9.54 10.04
C ASP A 36 3.38 9.69 9.13
N GLU A 37 4.26 10.62 9.45
CA GLU A 37 5.52 10.86 8.70
C GLU A 37 6.53 9.71 8.79
N LYS A 38 6.34 8.74 9.69
CA LYS A 38 7.23 7.58 9.90
C LYS A 38 6.71 6.31 9.27
N GLY A 39 5.44 6.29 8.82
CA GLY A 39 4.84 5.12 8.18
C GLY A 39 3.40 4.87 8.60
N MET A 40 3.03 3.59 8.62
CA MET A 40 1.69 3.14 9.00
C MET A 40 1.69 2.48 10.37
N SER A 41 0.61 2.71 11.12
CA SER A 41 0.29 1.97 12.34
C SER A 41 -1.13 1.44 12.28
N PHE A 42 -1.35 0.25 12.80
CA PHE A 42 -2.67 -0.40 12.78
C PHE A 42 -2.77 -1.48 13.86
N VAL A 43 -3.99 -1.85 14.20
CA VAL A 43 -4.28 -3.01 15.02
C VAL A 43 -4.45 -4.21 14.09
N LEU A 44 -3.61 -5.22 14.23
CA LEU A 44 -3.73 -6.50 13.55
C LEU A 44 -4.49 -7.44 14.48
N GLU A 45 -5.60 -8.00 13.98
CA GLU A 45 -6.34 -9.07 14.62
C GLU A 45 -6.16 -10.35 13.82
N ASP A 46 -5.67 -11.40 14.45
CA ASP A 46 -5.58 -12.76 13.93
C ASP A 46 -6.42 -13.66 14.83
N HIS A 47 -7.39 -14.35 14.25
CA HIS A 47 -8.31 -15.20 15.00
C HIS A 47 -7.62 -16.37 15.73
N GLU A 48 -6.42 -16.77 15.28
CA GLU A 48 -5.63 -17.84 15.91
C GLU A 48 -4.58 -17.31 16.90
N GLU A 49 -3.91 -16.19 16.57
CA GLU A 49 -2.74 -15.69 17.29
C GLU A 49 -3.06 -14.52 18.24
N GLY A 50 -4.24 -13.87 18.05
CA GLY A 50 -4.72 -12.75 18.88
C GLY A 50 -4.49 -11.37 18.27
N THR A 51 -4.47 -10.34 19.13
CA THR A 51 -4.45 -8.93 18.69
C THR A 51 -3.10 -8.28 18.97
N PHE A 52 -2.60 -7.51 18.01
CA PHE A 52 -1.29 -6.87 18.05
C PHE A 52 -1.34 -5.44 17.54
N LEU A 53 -0.60 -4.54 18.17
CA LEU A 53 -0.31 -3.23 17.60
C LEU A 53 0.90 -3.36 16.68
N VAL A 54 0.72 -3.03 15.40
CA VAL A 54 1.76 -3.13 14.37
C VAL A 54 2.13 -1.74 13.87
N LYS A 55 3.44 -1.53 13.66
CA LYS A 55 3.98 -0.35 12.98
C LYS A 55 4.90 -0.82 11.87
N ILE A 56 4.77 -0.20 10.71
CA ILE A 56 5.63 -0.46 9.55
C ILE A 56 6.21 0.85 9.02
N PRO A 57 7.50 0.92 8.68
CA PRO A 57 8.13 2.12 8.13
C PRO A 57 7.86 2.26 6.62
N ALA A 58 6.59 2.09 6.23
CA ALA A 58 6.13 2.19 4.86
C ALA A 58 4.78 2.91 4.83
N MET A 59 4.55 3.77 3.86
CA MET A 59 3.35 4.58 3.76
C MET A 59 2.29 3.93 2.88
N GLY A 60 1.03 4.33 3.11
CA GLY A 60 -0.12 3.93 2.31
C GLY A 60 -0.75 2.60 2.71
N ARG A 61 -2.07 2.56 2.59
CA ARG A 61 -2.89 1.39 2.98
C ARG A 61 -2.51 0.09 2.23
N HIS A 62 -2.02 0.20 0.99
CA HIS A 62 -1.54 -0.97 0.24
C HIS A 62 -0.34 -1.65 0.91
N ASN A 63 0.53 -0.90 1.61
CA ASN A 63 1.62 -1.48 2.39
C ASN A 63 1.13 -2.15 3.68
N VAL A 64 -0.01 -1.73 4.22
CA VAL A 64 -0.68 -2.50 5.29
C VAL A 64 -1.16 -3.84 4.73
N ALA A 65 -1.78 -3.87 3.54
CA ALA A 65 -2.18 -5.13 2.90
C ALA A 65 -0.97 -6.05 2.62
N ASN A 66 0.14 -5.50 2.14
CA ASN A 66 1.39 -6.25 1.93
C ASN A 66 1.94 -6.82 3.26
N ALA A 67 1.88 -6.04 4.34
CA ALA A 67 2.30 -6.48 5.67
C ALA A 67 1.41 -7.62 6.19
N LEU A 68 0.07 -7.55 5.99
CA LEU A 68 -0.83 -8.65 6.34
C LEU A 68 -0.52 -9.90 5.52
N ALA A 69 -0.26 -9.78 4.22
CA ALA A 69 0.11 -10.91 3.38
C ALA A 69 1.41 -11.58 3.87
N ALA A 70 2.44 -10.78 4.17
CA ALA A 70 3.70 -11.27 4.72
C ALA A 70 3.52 -11.93 6.09
N TYR A 71 2.71 -11.32 6.96
CA TYR A 71 2.37 -11.86 8.26
C TYR A 71 1.67 -13.22 8.13
N CYS A 72 0.61 -13.31 7.33
CA CYS A 72 -0.12 -14.57 7.11
C CYS A 72 0.79 -15.67 6.58
N ALA A 73 1.62 -15.37 5.57
CA ALA A 73 2.54 -16.34 5.00
C ALA A 73 3.56 -16.83 6.06
N ALA A 74 4.15 -15.94 6.82
CA ALA A 74 5.17 -16.25 7.80
C ALA A 74 4.62 -17.07 8.98
N THR A 75 3.46 -16.68 9.54
CA THR A 75 2.83 -17.39 10.66
C THR A 75 2.35 -18.78 10.25
N ARG A 76 1.79 -18.93 9.04
CA ARG A 76 1.36 -20.25 8.53
C ARG A 76 2.53 -21.16 8.16
N LEU A 77 3.75 -20.61 7.99
CA LEU A 77 5.00 -21.36 7.90
C LEU A 77 5.60 -21.70 9.30
N GLY A 78 4.92 -21.34 10.38
CA GLY A 78 5.31 -21.68 11.75
C GLY A 78 6.18 -20.65 12.46
N LEU A 79 6.34 -19.43 11.90
CA LEU A 79 7.02 -18.37 12.62
C LEU A 79 6.11 -17.76 13.71
N ASN A 80 6.70 -17.44 14.84
CA ASN A 80 5.98 -16.78 15.92
C ASN A 80 5.49 -15.39 15.52
N ALA A 81 4.23 -15.08 15.77
CA ALA A 81 3.57 -13.83 15.38
C ALA A 81 4.35 -12.58 15.85
N ARG A 82 4.82 -12.54 17.09
CA ARG A 82 5.58 -11.40 17.62
C ARG A 82 6.91 -11.18 16.91
N ARG A 83 7.57 -12.27 16.48
CA ARG A 83 8.82 -12.17 15.70
C ARG A 83 8.55 -11.64 14.29
N VAL A 84 7.45 -12.07 13.67
CA VAL A 84 7.03 -11.55 12.36
C VAL A 84 6.75 -10.05 12.46
N ILE A 85 6.00 -9.61 13.48
CA ILE A 85 5.69 -8.19 13.71
C ILE A 85 6.96 -7.37 13.94
N ALA A 86 7.92 -7.89 14.71
CA ALA A 86 9.21 -7.22 14.88
C ALA A 86 9.95 -7.06 13.53
N GLY A 87 9.95 -8.10 12.70
CA GLY A 87 10.55 -8.02 11.35
C GLY A 87 9.83 -7.05 10.42
N LEU A 88 8.51 -6.91 10.54
CA LEU A 88 7.75 -5.90 9.79
C LEU A 88 8.11 -4.48 10.23
N ALA A 89 8.41 -4.26 11.51
CA ALA A 89 8.84 -2.96 12.03
C ALA A 89 10.26 -2.59 11.59
N ASP A 90 11.11 -3.58 11.33
CA ASP A 90 12.48 -3.41 10.85
C ASP A 90 12.58 -3.42 9.30
N PHE A 91 11.43 -3.38 8.61
CA PHE A 91 11.41 -3.40 7.14
C PHE A 91 12.13 -2.17 6.56
N GLU A 92 13.08 -2.42 5.67
CA GLU A 92 13.73 -1.37 4.89
C GLU A 92 13.15 -1.35 3.47
N GLN A 93 12.66 -0.19 3.07
CA GLN A 93 12.20 0.00 1.68
C GLN A 93 13.39 -0.09 0.72
N THR A 94 13.29 -0.98 -0.24
CA THR A 94 14.31 -1.17 -1.27
C THR A 94 13.93 -0.42 -2.54
N GLY A 95 14.92 0.24 -3.15
CA GLY A 95 14.74 0.95 -4.41
C GLY A 95 14.01 2.30 -4.28
N MET A 96 13.55 2.83 -5.41
CA MET A 96 12.82 4.10 -5.52
C MET A 96 11.30 3.85 -5.38
N ARG A 97 10.91 3.29 -4.23
CA ARG A 97 9.49 3.00 -3.90
C ARG A 97 9.12 3.74 -2.63
N GLN A 98 8.38 4.85 -2.79
CA GLN A 98 7.85 5.67 -1.69
C GLN A 98 8.91 6.10 -0.66
N LYS A 99 10.14 6.31 -1.11
CA LYS A 99 11.23 6.79 -0.26
C LYS A 99 11.06 8.28 -0.01
N VAL A 100 10.95 8.67 1.25
CA VAL A 100 10.90 10.09 1.64
C VAL A 100 12.30 10.64 1.81
N VAL A 101 12.61 11.71 1.10
CA VAL A 101 13.89 12.44 1.19
C VAL A 101 13.61 13.88 1.57
N HIS A 102 14.24 14.36 2.64
CA HIS A 102 14.08 15.73 3.11
C HIS A 102 15.17 16.62 2.51
N VAL A 103 14.80 17.58 1.66
CA VAL A 103 15.74 18.47 0.98
C VAL A 103 15.30 19.92 1.16
N ARG A 104 16.10 20.72 1.84
CA ARG A 104 15.91 22.18 2.00
C ARG A 104 14.49 22.58 2.42
N GLY A 105 13.89 21.81 3.33
CA GLY A 105 12.53 22.07 3.85
C GLY A 105 11.39 21.58 2.93
N VAL A 106 11.72 20.79 1.93
CA VAL A 106 10.77 20.10 1.07
C VAL A 106 10.90 18.59 1.28
N ASP A 107 9.78 17.91 1.41
CA ASP A 107 9.72 16.46 1.42
C ASP A 107 9.50 15.97 -0.01
N VAL A 108 10.41 15.14 -0.50
CA VAL A 108 10.33 14.51 -1.80
C VAL A 108 10.01 13.01 -1.58
N ILE A 109 8.90 12.56 -2.13
CA ILE A 109 8.53 11.14 -2.13
C ILE A 109 8.94 10.55 -3.47
N GLU A 110 10.00 9.74 -3.46
CA GLU A 110 10.49 9.04 -4.64
C GLU A 110 9.73 7.73 -4.82
N ASP A 111 8.86 7.65 -5.84
CA ASP A 111 8.10 6.45 -6.20
C ASP A 111 8.16 6.22 -7.71
N CYS A 112 9.38 6.07 -8.24
CA CYS A 112 9.65 6.07 -9.67
C CYS A 112 10.29 4.76 -10.20
N TYR A 113 10.09 3.65 -9.50
CA TYR A 113 10.58 2.35 -9.99
C TYR A 113 9.77 1.84 -11.19
N ASN A 114 8.45 1.93 -11.11
CA ASN A 114 7.51 1.55 -12.16
C ASN A 114 6.17 2.25 -11.93
N ALA A 115 5.38 2.43 -12.98
CA ALA A 115 4.06 3.04 -12.92
C ALA A 115 3.03 2.14 -13.63
N ASN A 116 1.89 1.93 -12.96
CA ASN A 116 0.68 1.34 -13.53
C ASN A 116 -0.56 1.99 -12.87
N PRO A 117 -1.78 1.81 -13.42
CA PRO A 117 -2.97 2.48 -12.90
C PRO A 117 -3.22 2.26 -11.40
N ASP A 118 -3.03 1.05 -10.88
CA ASP A 118 -3.26 0.74 -9.48
C ASP A 118 -2.20 1.35 -8.56
N SER A 119 -0.91 1.30 -8.96
CA SER A 119 0.17 1.91 -8.18
C SER A 119 0.05 3.43 -8.16
N MET A 120 -0.32 4.07 -9.28
CA MET A 120 -0.54 5.52 -9.37
C MET A 120 -1.70 5.95 -8.47
N LYS A 121 -2.82 5.21 -8.50
CA LYS A 121 -3.95 5.43 -7.59
C LYS A 121 -3.54 5.33 -6.13
N ALA A 122 -2.81 4.28 -5.78
CA ALA A 122 -2.34 4.07 -4.41
C ALA A 122 -1.37 5.17 -3.95
N ALA A 123 -0.43 5.59 -4.83
CA ALA A 123 0.51 6.67 -4.55
C ALA A 123 -0.20 8.01 -4.34
N LEU A 124 -1.16 8.38 -5.19
CA LEU A 124 -1.93 9.62 -5.05
C LEU A 124 -2.80 9.62 -3.79
N ALA A 125 -3.41 8.48 -3.45
CA ALA A 125 -4.18 8.34 -2.21
C ALA A 125 -3.30 8.50 -0.95
N MET A 126 -2.12 7.87 -0.94
CA MET A 126 -1.13 8.04 0.11
C MET A 126 -0.65 9.51 0.20
N PHE A 127 -0.38 10.13 -0.95
CA PHE A 127 0.08 11.51 -1.02
C PHE A 127 -0.97 12.50 -0.49
N ARG A 128 -2.26 12.22 -0.66
CA ARG A 128 -3.34 13.02 -0.07
C ARG A 128 -3.26 13.04 1.47
N GLU A 129 -2.93 11.91 2.08
CA GLU A 129 -2.89 11.76 3.54
C GLU A 129 -1.55 12.23 4.13
N TYR A 130 -0.53 12.46 3.30
CA TYR A 130 0.77 12.95 3.76
C TYR A 130 0.63 14.39 4.32
N PRO A 131 1.12 14.66 5.54
CA PRO A 131 0.98 15.97 6.16
C PRO A 131 1.86 17.02 5.46
N CYS A 132 1.27 17.92 4.71
CA CYS A 132 1.96 18.99 3.99
C CYS A 132 1.04 20.18 3.73
N LYS A 133 1.64 21.33 3.38
CA LYS A 133 0.89 22.56 3.02
C LYS A 133 0.51 22.61 1.54
N ARG A 134 1.35 22.09 0.67
CA ARG A 134 1.17 22.07 -0.79
C ARG A 134 1.67 20.75 -1.36
N ARG A 135 0.98 20.25 -2.37
CA ARG A 135 1.28 19.00 -3.08
C ARG A 135 1.65 19.27 -4.52
N PHE A 136 2.89 18.95 -4.86
CA PHE A 136 3.41 18.97 -6.22
C PHE A 136 3.59 17.53 -6.67
N ALA A 137 2.91 17.11 -7.73
CA ALA A 137 3.10 15.79 -8.32
C ALA A 137 3.85 15.92 -9.65
N LEU A 138 4.93 15.16 -9.80
CA LEU A 138 5.65 14.97 -11.06
C LEU A 138 5.40 13.53 -11.49
N LEU A 139 4.58 13.34 -12.53
CA LEU A 139 4.13 12.03 -13.00
C LEU A 139 4.69 11.75 -14.40
N GLY A 140 5.28 10.57 -14.56
CA GLY A 140 5.71 10.04 -15.85
C GLY A 140 4.68 9.15 -16.49
N ASP A 141 4.96 8.68 -17.71
CA ASP A 141 4.12 7.75 -18.43
C ASP A 141 3.97 6.40 -17.73
N MET A 142 2.80 5.81 -17.90
CA MET A 142 2.57 4.40 -17.62
C MET A 142 2.73 3.61 -18.92
N LEU A 143 3.79 2.80 -19.01
CA LEU A 143 4.10 2.01 -20.19
C LEU A 143 3.34 0.66 -20.20
N GLU A 144 3.35 -0.02 -21.35
CA GLU A 144 2.81 -1.38 -21.52
C GLU A 144 1.30 -1.53 -21.31
N LEU A 145 0.52 -0.44 -21.41
CA LEU A 145 -0.93 -0.45 -21.21
C LEU A 145 -1.73 -0.78 -22.48
N GLY A 146 -1.11 -0.77 -23.66
CA GLY A 146 -1.82 -1.03 -24.92
C GLY A 146 -3.01 -0.08 -25.13
N ASP A 147 -4.13 -0.62 -25.56
CA ASP A 147 -5.33 0.15 -25.92
C ASP A 147 -5.95 0.94 -24.77
N ILE A 148 -5.67 0.56 -23.52
CA ILE A 148 -6.21 1.29 -22.36
C ILE A 148 -5.34 2.47 -21.92
N SER A 149 -4.19 2.71 -22.56
CA SER A 149 -3.20 3.71 -22.15
C SER A 149 -3.83 5.09 -21.96
N ARG A 150 -4.54 5.59 -22.98
CA ARG A 150 -5.16 6.92 -22.92
C ARG A 150 -6.16 7.04 -21.77
N ALA A 151 -7.07 6.08 -21.64
CA ALA A 151 -8.09 6.10 -20.59
C ALA A 151 -7.45 6.02 -19.18
N ALA A 152 -6.38 5.24 -19.03
CA ALA A 152 -5.66 5.14 -17.77
C ALA A 152 -4.96 6.45 -17.37
N HIS A 153 -4.31 7.14 -18.33
CA HIS A 153 -3.68 8.44 -18.06
C HIS A 153 -4.71 9.53 -17.75
N GLU A 154 -5.84 9.56 -18.47
CA GLU A 154 -6.95 10.47 -18.16
C GLU A 154 -7.51 10.21 -16.74
N GLU A 155 -7.60 8.95 -16.34
CA GLU A 155 -8.03 8.58 -14.98
C GLU A 155 -7.06 9.05 -13.92
N VAL A 156 -5.74 8.87 -14.11
CA VAL A 156 -4.73 9.39 -13.21
C VAL A 156 -4.82 10.91 -13.07
N GLY A 157 -5.08 11.63 -14.15
CA GLY A 157 -5.33 13.06 -14.11
C GLY A 157 -6.54 13.45 -13.23
N ARG A 158 -7.65 12.72 -13.33
CA ARG A 158 -8.82 12.90 -12.43
C ARG A 158 -8.47 12.62 -10.98
N GLN A 159 -7.76 11.53 -10.74
CA GLN A 159 -7.33 11.15 -9.39
C GLN A 159 -6.36 12.15 -8.77
N ALA A 160 -5.50 12.80 -9.53
CA ALA A 160 -4.65 13.87 -9.03
C ALA A 160 -5.49 15.04 -8.46
N VAL A 161 -6.55 15.45 -9.15
CA VAL A 161 -7.48 16.47 -8.65
C VAL A 161 -8.23 16.00 -7.40
N GLU A 162 -8.79 14.80 -7.41
CA GLU A 162 -9.52 14.22 -6.27
C GLU A 162 -8.65 14.10 -5.02
N ASN A 163 -7.36 13.81 -5.21
CA ASN A 163 -6.38 13.70 -4.13
C ASN A 163 -5.69 15.04 -3.79
N LYS A 164 -6.28 16.17 -4.23
CA LYS A 164 -5.86 17.53 -3.84
C LYS A 164 -4.40 17.84 -4.19
N VAL A 165 -3.96 17.41 -5.35
CA VAL A 165 -2.68 17.85 -5.92
C VAL A 165 -2.83 19.31 -6.34
N ASP A 166 -1.99 20.21 -5.80
CA ASP A 166 -2.04 21.64 -6.10
C ASP A 166 -1.37 21.95 -7.45
N TYR A 167 -0.30 21.23 -7.77
CA TYR A 167 0.44 21.38 -9.03
C TYR A 167 0.76 20.00 -9.61
N LEU A 168 0.33 19.78 -10.84
CA LEU A 168 0.65 18.57 -11.60
C LEU A 168 1.61 18.92 -12.73
N VAL A 169 2.74 18.24 -12.78
CA VAL A 169 3.70 18.28 -13.89
C VAL A 169 3.76 16.87 -14.48
N THR A 170 3.66 16.78 -15.79
CA THR A 170 3.72 15.48 -16.50
C THR A 170 4.95 15.44 -17.38
N TYR A 171 5.50 14.24 -17.54
CA TYR A 171 6.63 13.94 -18.42
C TYR A 171 6.31 12.68 -19.21
N GLY A 172 6.46 12.75 -20.54
CA GLY A 172 6.21 11.65 -21.45
C GLY A 172 5.66 12.13 -22.79
N GLU A 173 5.06 11.22 -23.56
CA GLU A 173 4.46 11.47 -24.88
C GLU A 173 3.02 12.02 -24.82
#